data_dd15effcbc4ec89eec3e1c5b91bddf3b
#
_entry.id   dd15effcbc4ec89eec3e1c5b91bddf3b
#
_cell.length_a   1.000
_cell.length_b   1.000
_cell.length_c   1.000
_cell.angle_alpha   90.00
_cell.angle_beta   90.00
_cell.angle_gamma   90.00
#
_symmetry.space_group_name_H-M   'P 1'
#
loop_
_entity.id
_entity.type
_entity.pdbx_description
1 polymer ?
#
loop_
_entity_poly.entity_id
_entity_poly.type
_entity_poly.pdbx_seq_one_letter_code
_entity_poly.pdbx_strand_id
1 'polypeptide(L)'
;PEDELSDQPDRLLAAEIVREQIYRQTHEEVPYGTTVETETWEERPDGAVTIRAAIVVAREGQKAIVIGKGGARLKAIGAAARAELERELDRRVHLFLHVLVRERWDEERARLRAMGLEPE
;
A
#
# COMPACT_ATOMS: atom_id res chain seq x y z
N PRO A 1 -15.42 14.78 -8.26
CA PRO A 1 -15.68 15.68 -7.15
C PRO A 1 -14.42 16.35 -6.65
N GLU A 2 -14.55 17.56 -6.18
CA GLU A 2 -13.42 18.34 -5.67
C GLU A 2 -12.69 17.65 -4.51
N ASP A 3 -13.45 16.94 -3.68
CA ASP A 3 -12.88 16.24 -2.53
C ASP A 3 -11.93 15.13 -2.96
N GLU A 4 -12.24 14.42 -4.02
CA GLU A 4 -11.35 13.38 -4.54
C GLU A 4 -10.05 13.98 -5.07
N LEU A 5 -10.13 15.11 -5.75
CA LEU A 5 -8.95 15.78 -6.27
C LEU A 5 -8.09 16.36 -5.16
N SER A 6 -8.71 16.84 -4.07
CA SER A 6 -7.98 17.48 -2.98
C SER A 6 -7.20 16.48 -2.11
N ASP A 7 -7.62 15.20 -2.05
CA ASP A 7 -6.92 14.21 -1.21
C ASP A 7 -5.92 13.36 -2.00
N GLN A 8 -5.81 13.51 -3.31
CA GLN A 8 -4.88 12.72 -4.11
C GLN A 8 -3.41 12.90 -3.73
N PRO A 9 -2.91 14.12 -3.51
CA PRO A 9 -1.53 14.28 -3.05
C PRO A 9 -1.28 13.59 -1.70
N ASP A 10 -2.25 13.64 -0.80
CA ASP A 10 -2.14 13.01 0.52
C ASP A 10 -2.17 11.48 0.40
N ARG A 11 -2.97 10.94 -0.52
CA ARG A 11 -2.99 9.50 -0.80
C ARG A 11 -1.65 9.03 -1.34
N LEU A 12 -1.03 9.79 -2.23
CA LEU A 12 0.30 9.49 -2.76
C LEU A 12 1.35 9.55 -1.67
N LEU A 13 1.28 10.56 -0.81
CA LEU A 13 2.19 10.70 0.32
C LEU A 13 2.09 9.47 1.23
N ALA A 14 0.87 9.03 1.54
CA ALA A 14 0.67 7.84 2.36
C ALA A 14 1.30 6.61 1.73
N ALA A 15 1.09 6.41 0.43
CA ALA A 15 1.68 5.28 -0.28
C ALA A 15 3.21 5.33 -0.27
N GLU A 16 3.79 6.51 -0.48
CA GLU A 16 5.24 6.69 -0.45
C GLU A 16 5.83 6.42 0.92
N ILE A 17 5.15 6.87 1.99
CA ILE A 17 5.62 6.64 3.35
C ILE A 17 5.59 5.15 3.69
N VAL A 18 4.52 4.44 3.32
CA VAL A 18 4.45 2.99 3.53
C VAL A 18 5.57 2.29 2.74
N ARG A 19 5.77 2.68 1.48
CA ARG A 19 6.81 2.10 0.63
C ARG A 19 8.20 2.28 1.23
N GLU A 20 8.48 3.45 1.78
CA GLU A 20 9.75 3.73 2.45
C GLU A 20 9.96 2.79 3.65
N GLN A 21 8.90 2.50 4.40
CA GLN A 21 9.01 1.59 5.53
C GLN A 21 9.20 0.14 5.09
N ILE A 22 8.62 -0.26 3.98
CA ILE A 22 8.90 -1.57 3.40
C ILE A 22 10.40 -1.67 3.07
N TYR A 23 10.95 -0.65 2.42
CA TYR A 23 12.35 -0.59 2.06
C TYR A 23 13.25 -0.73 3.29
N ARG A 24 12.95 0.00 4.35
CA ARG A 24 13.73 -0.04 5.60
C ARG A 24 13.59 -1.38 6.32
N GLN A 25 12.38 -1.92 6.41
CA GLN A 25 12.12 -3.15 7.15
C GLN A 25 12.61 -4.39 6.41
N THR A 26 12.82 -4.31 5.11
CA THR A 26 13.40 -5.40 4.33
C THR A 26 14.89 -5.22 4.09
N HIS A 27 15.52 -4.27 4.80
CA HIS A 27 16.95 -4.00 4.68
C HIS A 27 17.36 -3.70 3.23
N GLU A 28 16.54 -2.86 2.56
CA GLU A 28 16.73 -2.44 1.18
C GLU A 28 16.45 -3.51 0.13
N GLU A 29 16.00 -4.70 0.55
CA GLU A 29 15.66 -5.79 -0.37
C GLU A 29 14.16 -5.91 -0.58
N VAL A 30 13.56 -4.86 -1.12
CA VAL A 30 12.12 -4.87 -1.44
C VAL A 30 11.86 -5.89 -2.54
N PRO A 31 10.89 -6.81 -2.37
CA PRO A 31 10.57 -7.75 -3.44
C PRO A 31 10.21 -7.04 -4.74
N TYR A 32 10.72 -7.59 -5.85
CA TYR A 32 10.47 -7.02 -7.17
C TYR A 32 8.97 -6.93 -7.45
N GLY A 33 8.56 -5.80 -8.00
CA GLY A 33 7.16 -5.58 -8.36
C GLY A 33 6.27 -5.14 -7.20
N THR A 34 6.85 -4.89 -6.02
CA THR A 34 6.08 -4.39 -4.87
C THR A 34 5.62 -2.95 -5.13
N THR A 35 4.34 -2.72 -4.97
CA THR A 35 3.77 -1.37 -5.04
C THR A 35 2.86 -1.16 -3.83
N VAL A 36 2.53 0.10 -3.56
CA VAL A 36 1.59 0.45 -2.49
C VAL A 36 0.47 1.29 -3.09
N GLU A 37 -0.76 0.91 -2.79
CA GLU A 37 -1.95 1.60 -3.28
C GLU A 37 -2.78 2.05 -2.08
N THR A 38 -3.03 3.35 -1.97
CA THR A 38 -3.96 3.86 -0.96
C THR A 38 -5.38 3.61 -1.46
N GLU A 39 -6.12 2.78 -0.74
CA GLU A 39 -7.45 2.36 -1.15
C GLU A 39 -8.53 3.31 -0.67
N THR A 40 -8.45 3.72 0.59
CA THR A 40 -9.44 4.65 1.15
C THR A 40 -8.73 5.72 1.99
N TRP A 41 -9.34 6.89 1.99
CA TRP A 41 -8.92 8.03 2.80
C TRP A 41 -10.19 8.62 3.39
N GLU A 42 -10.37 8.48 4.70
CA GLU A 42 -11.64 8.81 5.36
C GLU A 42 -11.41 9.83 6.46
N GLU A 43 -11.91 11.05 6.23
CA GLU A 43 -11.86 12.09 7.25
C GLU A 43 -12.83 11.74 8.39
N ARG A 44 -12.36 11.91 9.63
CA ARG A 44 -13.16 11.60 10.81
C ARG A 44 -13.65 12.90 11.46
N PRO A 45 -14.81 12.87 12.13
CA PRO A 45 -15.33 14.08 12.77
C PRO A 45 -14.41 14.71 13.82
N ASP A 46 -13.56 13.89 14.45
CA ASP A 46 -12.63 14.37 15.48
C ASP A 46 -11.31 14.94 14.91
N GLY A 47 -11.21 15.03 13.58
CA GLY A 47 -10.00 15.53 12.93
C GLY A 47 -8.99 14.44 12.59
N ALA A 48 -9.20 13.21 13.03
CA ALA A 48 -8.36 12.08 12.65
C ALA A 48 -8.67 11.65 11.21
N VAL A 49 -7.78 10.86 10.63
CA VAL A 49 -8.00 10.26 9.32
C VAL A 49 -7.81 8.74 9.41
N THR A 50 -8.68 8.00 8.74
CA THR A 50 -8.53 6.57 8.59
C THR A 50 -8.05 6.29 7.17
N ILE A 51 -6.92 5.61 7.06
CA ILE A 51 -6.28 5.30 5.79
C ILE A 51 -6.18 3.79 5.66
N ARG A 52 -6.64 3.27 4.52
CA ARG A 52 -6.46 1.85 4.19
C ARG A 52 -5.59 1.77 2.95
N ALA A 53 -4.55 0.96 3.02
CA ALA A 53 -3.62 0.81 1.92
C ALA A 53 -3.27 -0.66 1.71
N ALA A 54 -3.07 -1.01 0.45
CA ALA A 54 -2.65 -2.34 0.05
C ALA A 54 -1.18 -2.32 -0.35
N ILE A 55 -0.43 -3.27 0.16
CA ILE A 55 0.91 -3.56 -0.32
C ILE A 55 0.72 -4.68 -1.35
N VAL A 56 0.99 -4.37 -2.61
CA VAL A 56 0.75 -5.30 -3.72
C VAL A 56 2.06 -5.94 -4.11
N VAL A 57 2.10 -7.26 -4.07
CA VAL A 57 3.26 -8.05 -4.46
C VAL A 57 2.89 -8.98 -5.61
N ALA A 58 3.90 -9.50 -6.30
CA ALA A 58 3.68 -10.30 -7.50
C ALA A 58 3.47 -11.79 -7.22
N ARG A 59 3.90 -12.28 -6.05
CA ARG A 59 3.86 -13.73 -5.74
C ARG A 59 3.63 -13.98 -4.26
N GLU A 60 3.06 -15.14 -3.95
CA GLU A 60 2.80 -15.56 -2.56
C GLU A 60 4.05 -15.55 -1.68
N GLY A 61 5.19 -16.00 -2.21
CA GLY A 61 6.43 -15.98 -1.46
C GLY A 61 6.85 -14.57 -1.04
N GLN A 62 6.56 -13.57 -1.86
CA GLN A 62 6.85 -12.18 -1.56
C GLN A 62 5.92 -11.65 -0.47
N LYS A 63 4.67 -12.10 -0.48
CA LYS A 63 3.71 -11.75 0.57
C LYS A 63 4.23 -12.22 1.93
N ALA A 64 4.75 -13.45 1.99
CA ALA A 64 5.32 -13.98 3.23
C ALA A 64 6.50 -13.13 3.72
N ILE A 65 7.34 -12.63 2.80
CA ILE A 65 8.47 -11.76 3.14
C ILE A 65 7.99 -10.46 3.77
N VAL A 66 6.98 -9.82 3.18
CA VAL A 66 6.46 -8.53 3.67
C VAL A 66 5.75 -8.70 5.02
N ILE A 67 4.98 -9.75 5.18
CA ILE A 67 4.27 -10.02 6.43
C ILE A 67 5.26 -10.37 7.55
N GLY A 68 6.25 -11.20 7.23
CA GLY A 68 7.25 -11.65 8.19
C GLY A 68 6.69 -12.69 9.15
N LYS A 69 7.58 -13.19 10.01
CA LYS A 69 7.22 -14.23 10.97
C LYS A 69 6.19 -13.72 11.96
N GLY A 70 5.02 -14.39 12.00
CA GLY A 70 3.95 -14.00 12.92
C GLY A 70 3.38 -12.61 12.65
N GLY A 71 3.59 -12.07 11.44
CA GLY A 71 3.11 -10.74 11.08
C GLY A 71 3.98 -9.59 11.60
N ALA A 72 5.14 -9.91 12.18
CA ALA A 72 5.96 -8.90 12.85
C ALA A 72 6.46 -7.80 11.94
N ARG A 73 6.85 -8.16 10.70
CA ARG A 73 7.35 -7.14 9.76
C ARG A 73 6.24 -6.19 9.31
N LEU A 74 5.08 -6.74 8.96
CA LEU A 74 3.93 -5.91 8.56
C LEU A 74 3.51 -4.98 9.69
N LYS A 75 3.51 -5.48 10.93
CA LYS A 75 3.20 -4.66 12.09
C LYS A 75 4.22 -3.54 12.27
N ALA A 76 5.50 -3.82 12.09
CA ALA A 76 6.55 -2.79 12.20
C ALA A 76 6.41 -1.74 11.08
N ILE A 77 6.13 -2.18 9.85
CA ILE A 77 5.88 -1.27 8.74
C ILE A 77 4.70 -0.35 9.07
N GLY A 78 3.61 -0.91 9.54
CA GLY A 78 2.42 -0.14 9.88
C GLY A 78 2.65 0.87 10.99
N ALA A 79 3.33 0.45 12.06
CA ALA A 79 3.60 1.35 13.19
C ALA A 79 4.50 2.51 12.79
N ALA A 80 5.57 2.23 12.04
CA ALA A 80 6.51 3.28 11.61
C ALA A 80 5.86 4.22 10.59
N ALA A 81 5.10 3.67 9.64
CA ALA A 81 4.40 4.48 8.65
C ALA A 81 3.34 5.38 9.30
N ARG A 82 2.58 4.84 10.25
CA ARG A 82 1.59 5.63 10.99
C ARG A 82 2.23 6.81 11.71
N ALA A 83 3.34 6.54 12.41
CA ALA A 83 4.03 7.60 13.14
C ALA A 83 4.52 8.70 12.21
N GLU A 84 5.08 8.32 11.06
CA GLU A 84 5.54 9.30 10.06
C GLU A 84 4.38 10.10 9.48
N LEU A 85 3.26 9.42 9.17
CA LEU A 85 2.07 10.08 8.66
C LEU A 85 1.50 11.08 9.66
N GLU A 86 1.50 10.73 10.95
CA GLU A 86 1.02 11.65 11.99
C GLU A 86 1.88 12.90 12.06
N ARG A 87 3.19 12.78 11.89
CA ARG A 87 4.08 13.93 11.85
C ARG A 87 3.84 14.79 10.61
N GLU A 88 3.73 14.16 9.45
CA GLU A 88 3.56 14.89 8.18
C GLU A 88 2.20 15.57 8.07
N LEU A 89 1.14 14.93 8.59
CA LEU A 89 -0.21 15.44 8.47
C LEU A 89 -0.64 16.27 9.71
N ASP A 90 0.15 16.23 10.76
CA ASP A 90 -0.13 16.90 12.03
C ASP A 90 -1.52 16.57 12.56
N ARG A 91 -1.84 15.27 12.60
CA ARG A 91 -3.14 14.78 13.06
C ARG A 91 -3.03 13.30 13.38
N ARG A 92 -4.02 12.80 14.11
CA ARG A 92 -4.09 11.36 14.42
C ARG A 92 -4.44 10.56 13.16
N VAL A 93 -3.71 9.47 12.96
CA VAL A 93 -3.89 8.60 11.82
C VAL A 93 -4.19 7.17 12.28
N HIS A 94 -5.23 6.59 11.70
CA HIS A 94 -5.52 5.16 11.84
C HIS A 94 -5.15 4.52 10.51
N LEU A 95 -4.08 3.74 10.50
CA LEU A 95 -3.55 3.14 9.28
C LEU A 95 -3.79 1.63 9.31
N PHE A 96 -4.46 1.14 8.27
CA PHE A 96 -4.70 -0.30 8.09
C PHE A 96 -4.04 -0.76 6.82
N LEU A 97 -3.14 -1.74 6.95
CA LEU A 97 -2.41 -2.30 5.83
C LEU A 97 -2.83 -3.74 5.61
N HIS A 98 -2.91 -4.13 4.36
CA HIS A 98 -3.01 -5.53 4.00
C HIS A 98 -2.13 -5.82 2.79
N VAL A 99 -1.82 -7.08 2.55
CA VAL A 99 -0.95 -7.48 1.45
C VAL A 99 -1.78 -8.24 0.43
N LEU A 100 -1.72 -7.79 -0.82
CA LEU A 100 -2.39 -8.42 -1.95
C LEU A 100 -1.36 -9.04 -2.87
N VAL A 101 -1.69 -10.22 -3.39
CA VAL A 101 -0.90 -10.83 -4.46
C VAL A 101 -1.61 -10.54 -5.77
N ARG A 102 -0.91 -9.90 -6.68
CA ARG A 102 -1.41 -9.63 -8.04
C ARG A 102 -0.36 -10.12 -9.02
N GLU A 103 -0.55 -11.30 -9.54
CA GLU A 103 0.44 -11.91 -10.42
C GLU A 103 0.55 -11.18 -11.75
N ARG A 104 1.78 -11.06 -12.28
CA ARG A 104 2.04 -10.34 -13.53
C ARG A 104 1.29 -10.93 -14.71
N TRP A 105 1.16 -12.25 -14.73
CA TRP A 105 0.47 -12.90 -15.85
C TRP A 105 -1.04 -12.54 -15.86
N ASP A 106 -1.64 -12.27 -14.70
CA ASP A 106 -3.01 -11.80 -14.62
C ASP A 106 -3.14 -10.41 -15.23
N GLU A 107 -2.17 -9.54 -14.97
CA GLU A 107 -2.14 -8.20 -15.55
C GLU A 107 -1.96 -8.27 -17.07
N GLU A 108 -1.10 -9.16 -17.55
CA GLU A 108 -0.90 -9.35 -18.98
C GLU A 108 -2.15 -9.89 -19.66
N ARG A 109 -2.84 -10.84 -19.02
CA ARG A 109 -4.09 -11.38 -19.58
C ARG A 109 -5.16 -10.29 -19.64
N ALA A 110 -5.28 -9.48 -18.60
CA ALA A 110 -6.24 -8.38 -18.58
C ALA A 110 -5.95 -7.39 -19.71
N ARG A 111 -4.68 -7.08 -19.94
CA ARG A 111 -4.26 -6.18 -21.01
C ARG A 111 -4.56 -6.78 -22.39
N LEU A 112 -4.24 -8.05 -22.59
CA LEU A 112 -4.52 -8.76 -23.84
C LEU A 112 -6.04 -8.80 -24.11
N ARG A 113 -6.82 -9.04 -23.07
CA ARG A 113 -8.27 -9.07 -23.16
C ARG A 113 -8.81 -7.71 -23.60
N ALA A 114 -8.29 -6.63 -23.02
CA ALA A 114 -8.68 -5.26 -23.37
C ALA A 114 -8.32 -4.94 -24.83
N MET A 115 -7.28 -5.56 -25.36
CA MET A 115 -6.84 -5.38 -26.74
C MET A 115 -7.51 -6.34 -27.73
N GLY A 116 -8.38 -7.22 -27.24
CA GLY A 116 -9.03 -8.23 -28.09
C GLY A 116 -8.11 -9.39 -28.52
N LEU A 117 -7.00 -9.57 -27.81
CA LEU A 117 -5.97 -10.58 -28.14
C LEU A 117 -5.91 -11.72 -27.14
N GLU A 118 -6.98 -11.94 -26.37
CA GLU A 118 -6.99 -13.01 -25.38
C GLU A 118 -6.84 -14.38 -26.03
N PRO A 119 -5.86 -15.18 -25.62
CA PRO A 119 -5.72 -16.55 -26.11
C PRO A 119 -6.86 -17.43 -25.57
N GLU A 120 -7.30 -18.37 -26.36
CA GLU A 120 -8.32 -19.32 -25.96
C GLU A 120 -7.81 -20.34 -24.96
#